data_e2ec7a8d497c6d701f06a4deb452668a
#
_entry.id   e2ec7a8d497c6d701f06a4deb452668a
#
_cell.length_a   1.000
_cell.length_b   1.000
_cell.length_c   1.000
_cell.angle_alpha   90.00
_cell.angle_beta   90.00
_cell.angle_gamma   90.00
#
_symmetry.space_group_name_H-M   'P 1'
#
loop_
_entity.id
_entity.type
_entity.pdbx_description
1 polymer ?
#
loop_
_entity_poly.entity_id
_entity_poly.type
_entity_poly.pdbx_seq_one_letter_code
_entity_poly.pdbx_strand_id
1 'polypeptide(L)'
;MLAPFRVRGFRFQWAGDLAMSWAVEMEVLILGWYVLIESGSVSLLAVFGALHYMGSLISPIFGVAGDRIGYAKLFWMTRAFYASLASILLALSWQALLSPMAVLVIAFLAGMVRPSDMVMRYAVIAMILPPQQLMGGLGIARVTSDSARIAGALAGASTVAAFGMNWAYVAIVSLYCLSFILTRQILPTVSSQQSPATTHSAKQLSAAISDLGTAFRYVWDKPVLLGAMWLAFLVNLLAFPFYLGLLPYVAKHQYGLGQEGLSTLAASFAFGGLIGSVALGSNKLPIGAARAMLLAALLWFLIDCIFAFNRELLLGIALLTIAGLSSSLCLTPLAAVMLRGTEIAYRGRVMGMRMLAIWGLPIGLLLAGPLIEHWGFEAIAFIYSAIGLALTLAMCAYWRKDLWSSQALSNRPA
;
A
#
# COMPACT_ATOMS: atom_id res chain seq x y z
N MET A 1 7.29 2.12 24.02
CA MET A 1 7.21 1.50 22.70
C MET A 1 7.41 -0.02 22.68
N LEU A 2 8.27 -0.62 23.50
CA LEU A 2 8.59 -2.07 23.45
C LEU A 2 7.65 -2.98 24.28
N ALA A 3 6.65 -2.42 24.98
CA ALA A 3 5.71 -3.20 25.80
C ALA A 3 5.00 -4.36 25.05
N PRO A 4 4.58 -4.22 23.77
CA PRO A 4 3.96 -5.31 23.03
C PRO A 4 4.83 -6.56 22.88
N PHE A 5 6.15 -6.40 22.84
CA PHE A 5 7.07 -7.55 22.75
C PHE A 5 7.15 -8.42 24.02
N ARG A 6 6.56 -7.99 25.14
CA ARG A 6 6.41 -8.84 26.34
C ARG A 6 5.39 -9.96 26.10
N VAL A 7 4.46 -9.77 25.17
CA VAL A 7 3.46 -10.77 24.80
C VAL A 7 4.06 -11.75 23.81
N ARG A 8 4.16 -13.04 24.18
CA ARG A 8 4.75 -14.09 23.35
C ARG A 8 4.10 -14.19 21.96
N GLY A 9 2.78 -14.15 21.88
CA GLY A 9 2.04 -14.18 20.63
C GLY A 9 2.41 -13.04 19.69
N PHE A 10 2.61 -11.82 20.22
CA PHE A 10 3.00 -10.66 19.43
C PHE A 10 4.43 -10.80 18.85
N ARG A 11 5.37 -11.41 19.56
CA ARG A 11 6.73 -11.67 19.02
C ARG A 11 6.69 -12.54 17.78
N PHE A 12 5.93 -13.64 17.81
CA PHE A 12 5.76 -14.51 16.65
C PHE A 12 5.00 -13.81 15.51
N GLN A 13 3.94 -13.06 15.84
CA GLN A 13 3.20 -12.26 14.87
C GLN A 13 4.10 -11.24 14.17
N TRP A 14 4.84 -10.46 14.93
CA TRP A 14 5.74 -9.45 14.42
C TRP A 14 6.84 -10.04 13.53
N ALA A 15 7.50 -11.10 13.97
CA ALA A 15 8.56 -11.75 13.18
C ALA A 15 8.01 -12.36 11.88
N GLY A 16 6.81 -12.96 11.93
CA GLY A 16 6.12 -13.47 10.75
C GLY A 16 5.75 -12.36 9.78
N ASP A 17 5.27 -11.21 10.29
CA ASP A 17 4.93 -10.05 9.47
C ASP A 17 6.16 -9.39 8.85
N LEU A 18 7.27 -9.35 9.57
CA LEU A 18 8.55 -8.85 9.05
C LEU A 18 9.01 -9.70 7.86
N ALA A 19 9.06 -11.04 8.04
CA ALA A 19 9.45 -11.97 6.99
C ALA A 19 8.53 -11.84 5.75
N MET A 20 7.22 -11.80 5.97
CA MET A 20 6.25 -11.60 4.89
C MET A 20 6.44 -10.29 4.15
N SER A 21 6.61 -9.19 4.88
CA SER A 21 6.77 -7.85 4.27
C SER A 21 8.04 -7.78 3.43
N TRP A 22 9.14 -8.36 3.90
CA TRP A 22 10.38 -8.45 3.12
C TRP A 22 10.19 -9.28 1.86
N ALA A 23 9.58 -10.47 1.97
CA ALA A 23 9.34 -11.34 0.82
C ALA A 23 8.50 -10.62 -0.25
N VAL A 24 7.41 -9.97 0.13
CA VAL A 24 6.52 -9.24 -0.79
C VAL A 24 7.25 -8.10 -1.50
N GLU A 25 8.02 -7.28 -0.77
CA GLU A 25 8.71 -6.13 -1.39
C GLU A 25 9.86 -6.59 -2.31
N MET A 26 10.59 -7.67 -1.95
CA MET A 26 11.58 -8.29 -2.84
C MET A 26 10.90 -8.82 -4.11
N GLU A 27 9.83 -9.59 -3.96
CA GLU A 27 9.11 -10.24 -5.06
C GLU A 27 8.55 -9.23 -6.05
N VAL A 28 7.88 -8.19 -5.57
CA VAL A 28 7.26 -7.16 -6.43
C VAL A 28 8.30 -6.45 -7.30
N LEU A 29 9.47 -6.11 -6.73
CA LEU A 29 10.53 -5.44 -7.49
C LEU A 29 11.22 -6.37 -8.49
N ILE A 30 11.51 -7.60 -8.09
CA ILE A 30 12.17 -8.60 -8.95
C ILE A 30 11.25 -8.95 -10.12
N LEU A 31 9.98 -9.24 -9.86
CA LEU A 31 9.02 -9.60 -10.90
C LEU A 31 8.66 -8.44 -11.81
N GLY A 32 8.52 -7.23 -11.26
CA GLY A 32 8.29 -6.03 -12.07
C GLY A 32 9.43 -5.78 -13.06
N TRP A 33 10.67 -5.93 -12.59
CA TRP A 33 11.84 -5.87 -13.45
C TRP A 33 11.86 -6.99 -14.51
N TYR A 34 11.60 -8.24 -14.09
CA TYR A 34 11.53 -9.38 -14.99
C TYR A 34 10.48 -9.19 -16.09
N VAL A 35 9.25 -8.81 -15.74
CA VAL A 35 8.19 -8.57 -16.73
C VAL A 35 8.61 -7.52 -17.74
N LEU A 36 9.22 -6.42 -17.29
CA LEU A 36 9.69 -5.37 -18.21
C LEU A 36 10.80 -5.84 -19.14
N ILE A 37 11.78 -6.59 -18.62
CA ILE A 37 12.94 -7.02 -19.41
C ILE A 37 12.54 -8.07 -20.44
N GLU A 38 11.77 -9.08 -20.03
CA GLU A 38 11.40 -10.20 -20.90
C GLU A 38 10.32 -9.83 -21.92
N SER A 39 9.38 -8.96 -21.57
CA SER A 39 8.31 -8.56 -22.48
C SER A 39 8.66 -7.34 -23.33
N GLY A 40 9.56 -6.48 -22.87
CA GLY A 40 9.83 -5.17 -23.47
C GLY A 40 8.65 -4.18 -23.39
N SER A 41 7.51 -4.54 -22.75
CA SER A 41 6.28 -3.78 -22.76
C SER A 41 6.02 -3.08 -21.43
N VAL A 42 5.90 -1.76 -21.46
CA VAL A 42 5.48 -0.97 -20.31
C VAL A 42 4.00 -1.22 -19.97
N SER A 43 3.18 -1.56 -20.95
CA SER A 43 1.78 -1.92 -20.71
C SER A 43 1.66 -3.20 -19.88
N LEU A 44 2.46 -4.24 -20.16
CA LEU A 44 2.47 -5.45 -19.33
C LEU A 44 3.01 -5.19 -17.92
N LEU A 45 4.01 -4.32 -17.78
CA LEU A 45 4.48 -3.86 -16.48
C LEU A 45 3.37 -3.13 -15.70
N ALA A 46 2.64 -2.25 -16.37
CA ALA A 46 1.52 -1.53 -15.77
C ALA A 46 0.38 -2.48 -15.34
N VAL A 47 0.06 -3.48 -16.16
CA VAL A 47 -0.87 -4.57 -15.81
C VAL A 47 -0.36 -5.32 -14.58
N PHE A 48 0.91 -5.72 -14.54
CA PHE A 48 1.52 -6.38 -13.37
C PHE A 48 1.32 -5.57 -12.10
N GLY A 49 1.62 -4.26 -12.14
CA GLY A 49 1.40 -3.36 -11.01
C GLY A 49 -0.07 -3.26 -10.58
N ALA A 50 -1.00 -3.17 -11.55
CA ALA A 50 -2.43 -3.08 -11.29
C ALA A 50 -3.00 -4.35 -10.64
N LEU A 51 -2.53 -5.52 -11.05
CA LEU A 51 -3.01 -6.82 -10.56
C LEU A 51 -2.84 -6.97 -9.03
N HIS A 52 -1.84 -6.35 -8.43
CA HIS A 52 -1.61 -6.39 -6.98
C HIS A 52 -2.72 -5.74 -6.14
N TYR A 53 -3.60 -4.94 -6.75
CA TYR A 53 -4.67 -4.19 -6.07
C TYR A 53 -6.07 -4.71 -6.41
N MET A 54 -6.20 -5.70 -7.30
CA MET A 54 -7.49 -6.23 -7.75
C MET A 54 -8.34 -6.80 -6.61
N GLY A 55 -7.73 -7.42 -5.62
CA GLY A 55 -8.42 -8.03 -4.48
C GLY A 55 -9.08 -7.05 -3.52
N SER A 56 -8.85 -5.74 -3.66
CA SER A 56 -9.49 -4.76 -2.77
C SER A 56 -11.01 -4.73 -2.89
N LEU A 57 -11.59 -5.11 -4.05
CA LEU A 57 -13.04 -5.26 -4.22
C LEU A 57 -13.62 -6.46 -3.46
N ILE A 58 -12.85 -7.54 -3.36
CA ILE A 58 -13.30 -8.76 -2.68
C ILE A 58 -12.86 -8.82 -1.21
N SER A 59 -12.15 -7.80 -0.73
CA SER A 59 -11.71 -7.71 0.67
C SER A 59 -12.84 -7.91 1.69
N PRO A 60 -14.10 -7.43 1.49
CA PRO A 60 -15.20 -7.71 2.41
C PRO A 60 -15.54 -9.20 2.53
N ILE A 61 -15.33 -10.00 1.48
CA ILE A 61 -15.55 -11.46 1.50
C ILE A 61 -14.60 -12.13 2.50
N PHE A 62 -13.36 -11.67 2.57
CA PHE A 62 -12.38 -12.17 3.54
C PHE A 62 -12.75 -11.78 4.99
N GLY A 63 -13.40 -10.64 5.20
CA GLY A 63 -13.97 -10.29 6.50
C GLY A 63 -15.00 -11.33 6.95
N VAL A 64 -15.97 -11.63 6.09
CA VAL A 64 -16.99 -12.65 6.34
C VAL A 64 -16.38 -14.05 6.52
N ALA A 65 -15.36 -14.39 5.72
CA ALA A 65 -14.64 -15.65 5.88
C ALA A 65 -13.89 -15.71 7.22
N GLY A 66 -13.28 -14.60 7.64
CA GLY A 66 -12.62 -14.47 8.95
C GLY A 66 -13.58 -14.69 10.13
N ASP A 67 -14.79 -14.16 10.03
CA ASP A 67 -15.83 -14.38 11.04
C ASP A 67 -16.28 -15.85 11.15
N ARG A 68 -16.29 -16.58 10.03
CA ARG A 68 -16.72 -18.00 9.97
C ARG A 68 -15.62 -18.99 10.32
N ILE A 69 -14.44 -18.82 9.73
CA ILE A 69 -13.34 -19.79 9.81
C ILE A 69 -12.41 -19.44 10.96
N GLY A 70 -12.45 -18.18 11.41
CA GLY A 70 -11.54 -17.58 12.38
C GLY A 70 -10.42 -16.79 11.71
N TYR A 71 -10.21 -15.54 12.13
CA TYR A 71 -9.20 -14.64 11.56
C TYR A 71 -7.80 -15.22 11.59
N ALA A 72 -7.40 -15.89 12.68
CA ALA A 72 -6.07 -16.49 12.80
C ALA A 72 -5.87 -17.65 11.82
N LYS A 73 -6.88 -18.51 11.65
CA LYS A 73 -6.80 -19.63 10.71
C LYS A 73 -6.77 -19.13 9.27
N LEU A 74 -7.63 -18.16 8.93
CA LEU A 74 -7.65 -17.54 7.61
C LEU A 74 -6.30 -16.87 7.31
N PHE A 75 -5.74 -16.13 8.27
CA PHE A 75 -4.44 -15.48 8.15
C PHE A 75 -3.30 -16.48 7.92
N TRP A 76 -3.30 -17.61 8.61
CA TRP A 76 -2.37 -18.70 8.37
C TRP A 76 -2.53 -19.32 6.98
N MET A 77 -3.78 -19.52 6.51
CA MET A 77 -4.05 -20.03 5.16
C MET A 77 -3.54 -19.08 4.07
N THR A 78 -3.67 -17.77 4.26
CA THR A 78 -3.12 -16.79 3.31
C THR A 78 -1.60 -16.84 3.23
N ARG A 79 -0.90 -17.08 4.36
CA ARG A 79 0.56 -17.28 4.35
C ARG A 79 0.97 -18.54 3.60
N ALA A 80 0.23 -19.65 3.78
CA ALA A 80 0.45 -20.88 3.02
C ALA A 80 0.25 -20.65 1.51
N PHE A 81 -0.78 -19.88 1.15
CA PHE A 81 -1.06 -19.54 -0.24
C PHE A 81 0.08 -18.75 -0.90
N TYR A 82 0.60 -17.71 -0.23
CA TYR A 82 1.75 -16.96 -0.73
C TYR A 82 3.00 -17.84 -0.86
N ALA A 83 3.29 -18.67 0.14
CA ALA A 83 4.42 -19.60 0.08
C ALA A 83 4.28 -20.58 -1.11
N SER A 84 3.06 -21.05 -1.39
CA SER A 84 2.79 -21.94 -2.53
C SER A 84 3.02 -21.24 -3.86
N LEU A 85 2.50 -20.01 -4.03
CA LEU A 85 2.68 -19.23 -5.26
C LEU A 85 4.17 -18.92 -5.52
N ALA A 86 4.90 -18.51 -4.49
CA ALA A 86 6.34 -18.24 -4.60
C ALA A 86 7.12 -19.54 -4.92
N SER A 87 6.71 -20.69 -4.36
CA SER A 87 7.32 -21.98 -4.67
C SER A 87 7.09 -22.40 -6.12
N ILE A 88 5.90 -22.10 -6.68
CA ILE A 88 5.61 -22.32 -8.10
C ILE A 88 6.52 -21.44 -8.96
N LEU A 89 6.67 -20.16 -8.62
CA LEU A 89 7.57 -19.25 -9.34
C LEU A 89 9.03 -19.72 -9.28
N LEU A 90 9.49 -20.18 -8.12
CA LEU A 90 10.81 -20.77 -7.96
C LEU A 90 10.99 -21.99 -8.87
N ALA A 91 10.01 -22.90 -8.90
CA ALA A 91 10.07 -24.11 -9.73
C ALA A 91 10.11 -23.75 -11.23
N LEU A 92 9.26 -22.80 -11.68
CA LEU A 92 9.26 -22.31 -13.06
C LEU A 92 10.57 -21.62 -13.43
N SER A 93 11.14 -20.81 -12.52
CA SER A 93 12.42 -20.14 -12.73
C SER A 93 13.56 -21.15 -12.85
N TRP A 94 13.57 -22.18 -11.99
CA TRP A 94 14.63 -23.21 -12.02
C TRP A 94 14.60 -24.08 -13.26
N GLN A 95 13.40 -24.32 -13.81
CA GLN A 95 13.20 -25.09 -15.05
C GLN A 95 13.35 -24.24 -16.32
N ALA A 96 13.67 -22.96 -16.19
CA ALA A 96 13.71 -21.99 -17.30
C ALA A 96 12.36 -21.89 -18.06
N LEU A 97 11.25 -22.20 -17.39
CA LEU A 97 9.87 -22.12 -17.92
C LEU A 97 9.14 -20.86 -17.46
N LEU A 98 9.81 -19.98 -16.73
CA LEU A 98 9.20 -18.72 -16.29
C LEU A 98 8.89 -17.85 -17.52
N SER A 99 7.68 -17.31 -17.57
CA SER A 99 7.23 -16.41 -18.62
C SER A 99 6.50 -15.19 -18.02
N PRO A 100 6.50 -14.05 -18.72
CA PRO A 100 5.74 -12.88 -18.26
C PRO A 100 4.28 -13.18 -17.98
N MET A 101 3.63 -14.04 -18.79
CA MET A 101 2.25 -14.43 -18.59
C MET A 101 2.04 -15.25 -17.31
N ALA A 102 2.94 -16.20 -17.01
CA ALA A 102 2.90 -16.95 -15.75
C ALA A 102 3.05 -16.03 -14.55
N VAL A 103 3.94 -15.05 -14.63
CA VAL A 103 4.11 -14.01 -13.59
C VAL A 103 2.84 -13.19 -13.41
N LEU A 104 2.18 -12.75 -14.49
CA LEU A 104 0.92 -12.00 -14.41
C LEU A 104 -0.21 -12.82 -13.75
N VAL A 105 -0.34 -14.11 -14.09
CA VAL A 105 -1.34 -14.99 -13.47
C VAL A 105 -1.08 -15.13 -11.98
N ILE A 106 0.16 -15.35 -11.58
CA ILE A 106 0.53 -15.49 -10.16
C ILE A 106 0.36 -14.15 -9.42
N ALA A 107 0.74 -13.03 -10.04
CA ALA A 107 0.53 -11.70 -9.50
C ALA A 107 -0.97 -11.38 -9.30
N PHE A 108 -1.83 -11.80 -10.23
CA PHE A 108 -3.28 -11.71 -10.08
C PHE A 108 -3.77 -12.51 -8.87
N LEU A 109 -3.38 -13.78 -8.76
CA LEU A 109 -3.78 -14.64 -7.63
C LEU A 109 -3.29 -14.08 -6.29
N ALA A 110 -2.04 -13.62 -6.21
CA ALA A 110 -1.49 -12.98 -5.03
C ALA A 110 -2.22 -11.67 -4.71
N GLY A 111 -2.50 -10.86 -5.74
CA GLY A 111 -3.21 -9.59 -5.63
C GLY A 111 -4.64 -9.71 -5.13
N MET A 112 -5.33 -10.83 -5.42
CA MET A 112 -6.67 -11.11 -4.90
C MET A 112 -6.69 -11.23 -3.36
N VAL A 113 -5.61 -11.67 -2.76
CA VAL A 113 -5.51 -11.91 -1.30
C VAL A 113 -4.84 -10.75 -0.57
N ARG A 114 -3.99 -9.96 -1.24
CA ARG A 114 -3.13 -8.93 -0.63
C ARG A 114 -3.86 -7.89 0.23
N PRO A 115 -4.97 -7.27 -0.19
CA PRO A 115 -5.67 -6.28 0.63
C PRO A 115 -6.25 -6.87 1.92
N SER A 116 -6.63 -8.15 1.86
CA SER A 116 -7.20 -8.87 3.02
C SER A 116 -6.15 -9.22 4.07
N ASP A 117 -4.89 -9.44 3.66
CA ASP A 117 -3.78 -9.70 4.57
C ASP A 117 -3.59 -8.55 5.57
N MET A 118 -3.69 -7.30 5.12
CA MET A 118 -3.55 -6.14 5.99
C MET A 118 -4.67 -6.05 7.04
N VAL A 119 -5.90 -6.33 6.63
CA VAL A 119 -7.07 -6.34 7.53
C VAL A 119 -6.93 -7.44 8.59
N MET A 120 -6.58 -8.66 8.14
CA MET A 120 -6.36 -9.80 9.04
C MET A 120 -5.21 -9.57 10.01
N ARG A 121 -4.11 -8.98 9.56
CA ARG A 121 -2.96 -8.60 10.39
C ARG A 121 -3.39 -7.73 11.56
N TYR A 122 -4.14 -6.66 11.30
CA TYR A 122 -4.60 -5.76 12.35
C TYR A 122 -5.61 -6.43 13.28
N ALA A 123 -6.50 -7.28 12.77
CA ALA A 123 -7.44 -8.04 13.58
C ALA A 123 -6.71 -9.01 14.53
N VAL A 124 -5.70 -9.73 14.04
CA VAL A 124 -4.90 -10.67 14.85
C VAL A 124 -4.08 -9.92 15.91
N ILE A 125 -3.49 -8.76 15.58
CA ILE A 125 -2.81 -7.91 16.57
C ILE A 125 -3.76 -7.47 17.69
N ALA A 126 -4.99 -7.06 17.32
CA ALA A 126 -6.00 -6.65 18.30
C ALA A 126 -6.46 -7.79 19.21
N MET A 127 -6.44 -9.04 18.73
CA MET A 127 -6.75 -10.23 19.53
C MET A 127 -5.62 -10.63 20.48
N ILE A 128 -4.36 -10.38 20.10
CA ILE A 128 -3.18 -10.81 20.87
C ILE A 128 -2.84 -9.81 21.97
N LEU A 129 -3.01 -8.50 21.71
CA LEU A 129 -2.56 -7.44 22.60
C LEU A 129 -3.69 -6.94 23.51
N PRO A 130 -3.40 -6.64 24.78
CA PRO A 130 -4.33 -5.94 25.64
C PRO A 130 -4.60 -4.52 25.10
N PRO A 131 -5.80 -3.92 25.36
CA PRO A 131 -6.21 -2.63 24.82
C PRO A 131 -5.19 -1.50 25.01
N GLN A 132 -4.50 -1.50 26.19
CA GLN A 132 -3.50 -0.47 26.53
C GLN A 132 -2.24 -0.53 25.65
N GLN A 133 -1.93 -1.68 25.02
CA GLN A 133 -0.76 -1.89 24.19
C GLN A 133 -1.09 -1.90 22.70
N LEU A 134 -2.38 -1.88 22.33
CA LEU A 134 -2.84 -2.01 20.95
C LEU A 134 -2.25 -0.93 20.04
N MET A 135 -2.31 0.33 20.46
CA MET A 135 -1.75 1.45 19.67
C MET A 135 -0.25 1.30 19.45
N GLY A 136 0.49 0.82 20.46
CA GLY A 136 1.91 0.51 20.33
C GLY A 136 2.17 -0.62 19.33
N GLY A 137 1.39 -1.68 19.37
CA GLY A 137 1.47 -2.81 18.45
C GLY A 137 1.19 -2.42 17.00
N LEU A 138 0.14 -1.64 16.76
CA LEU A 138 -0.19 -1.12 15.43
C LEU A 138 0.88 -0.17 14.89
N GLY A 139 1.46 0.66 15.75
CA GLY A 139 2.60 1.53 15.40
C GLY A 139 3.83 0.73 14.98
N ILE A 140 4.18 -0.33 15.74
CA ILE A 140 5.29 -1.24 15.39
C ILE A 140 5.00 -1.93 14.04
N ALA A 141 3.79 -2.44 13.82
CA ALA A 141 3.41 -3.06 12.55
C ALA A 141 3.57 -2.10 11.36
N ARG A 142 3.23 -0.82 11.54
CA ARG A 142 3.42 0.21 10.51
C ARG A 142 4.89 0.45 10.20
N VAL A 143 5.70 0.67 11.24
CA VAL A 143 7.17 0.87 11.08
C VAL A 143 7.80 -0.35 10.41
N THR A 144 7.37 -1.56 10.76
CA THR A 144 7.84 -2.80 10.14
C THR A 144 7.55 -2.81 8.65
N SER A 145 6.33 -2.46 8.22
CA SER A 145 5.98 -2.41 6.80
C SER A 145 6.77 -1.32 6.04
N ASP A 146 6.94 -0.15 6.64
CA ASP A 146 7.67 0.95 5.98
C ASP A 146 9.18 0.65 5.89
N SER A 147 9.78 0.04 6.93
CA SER A 147 11.18 -0.40 6.89
C SER A 147 11.41 -1.58 5.93
N ALA A 148 10.44 -2.49 5.80
CA ALA A 148 10.51 -3.61 4.88
C ALA A 148 10.55 -3.16 3.42
N ARG A 149 9.90 -2.05 3.06
CA ARG A 149 10.00 -1.48 1.70
C ARG A 149 11.43 -1.10 1.35
N ILE A 150 12.14 -0.48 2.28
CA ILE A 150 13.54 -0.08 2.06
C ILE A 150 14.43 -1.31 2.01
N ALA A 151 14.41 -2.10 3.08
CA ALA A 151 15.29 -3.24 3.26
C ALA A 151 14.99 -4.36 2.24
N GLY A 152 13.71 -4.64 1.97
CA GLY A 152 13.28 -5.65 1.00
C GLY A 152 13.69 -5.27 -0.43
N ALA A 153 13.50 -3.99 -0.81
CA ALA A 153 13.94 -3.49 -2.11
C ALA A 153 15.44 -3.69 -2.32
N LEU A 154 16.25 -3.23 -1.38
CA LEU A 154 17.71 -3.33 -1.44
C LEU A 154 18.18 -4.79 -1.37
N ALA A 155 17.63 -5.58 -0.45
CA ALA A 155 17.98 -7.00 -0.31
C ALA A 155 17.61 -7.81 -1.56
N GLY A 156 16.44 -7.55 -2.16
CA GLY A 156 16.00 -8.22 -3.38
C GLY A 156 16.96 -8.01 -4.54
N ALA A 157 17.33 -6.75 -4.81
CA ALA A 157 18.24 -6.44 -5.88
C ALA A 157 19.66 -6.97 -5.63
N SER A 158 20.18 -6.79 -4.42
CA SER A 158 21.50 -7.29 -4.05
C SER A 158 21.59 -8.81 -4.20
N THR A 159 20.50 -9.52 -3.82
CA THR A 159 20.48 -10.99 -3.95
C THR A 159 20.43 -11.42 -5.42
N VAL A 160 19.65 -10.73 -6.25
CA VAL A 160 19.62 -11.02 -7.71
C VAL A 160 20.96 -10.71 -8.36
N ALA A 161 21.56 -9.57 -8.02
CA ALA A 161 22.86 -9.17 -8.60
C ALA A 161 23.99 -10.13 -8.21
N ALA A 162 24.02 -10.57 -6.94
CA ALA A 162 25.09 -11.44 -6.44
C ALA A 162 24.92 -12.92 -6.82
N PHE A 163 23.69 -13.42 -6.84
CA PHE A 163 23.41 -14.86 -6.92
C PHE A 163 22.43 -15.24 -8.04
N GLY A 164 21.89 -14.25 -8.75
CA GLY A 164 20.89 -14.46 -9.78
C GLY A 164 19.46 -14.67 -9.24
N MET A 165 18.51 -14.72 -10.17
CA MET A 165 17.07 -14.76 -9.88
C MET A 165 16.64 -16.00 -9.09
N ASN A 166 17.21 -17.18 -9.41
CA ASN A 166 16.84 -18.43 -8.75
C ASN A 166 17.13 -18.39 -7.24
N TRP A 167 18.30 -17.90 -6.84
CA TRP A 167 18.68 -17.78 -5.44
C TRP A 167 17.91 -16.68 -4.71
N ALA A 168 17.57 -15.59 -5.41
CA ALA A 168 16.66 -14.59 -4.84
C ALA A 168 15.29 -15.19 -4.53
N TYR A 169 14.78 -16.08 -5.42
CA TYR A 169 13.53 -16.79 -5.16
C TYR A 169 13.62 -17.82 -4.04
N VAL A 170 14.77 -18.47 -3.87
CA VAL A 170 15.02 -19.32 -2.67
C VAL A 170 14.89 -18.51 -1.39
N ALA A 171 15.47 -17.29 -1.36
CA ALA A 171 15.35 -16.41 -0.20
C ALA A 171 13.88 -15.97 0.03
N ILE A 172 13.15 -15.58 -1.02
CA ILE A 172 11.74 -15.19 -0.95
C ILE A 172 10.87 -16.34 -0.41
N VAL A 173 11.00 -17.53 -0.97
CA VAL A 173 10.27 -18.74 -0.51
C VAL A 173 10.60 -19.04 0.94
N SER A 174 11.87 -18.95 1.33
CA SER A 174 12.30 -19.17 2.73
C SER A 174 11.64 -18.16 3.68
N LEU A 175 11.53 -16.89 3.30
CA LEU A 175 10.85 -15.86 4.08
C LEU A 175 9.34 -16.11 4.18
N TYR A 176 8.68 -16.52 3.10
CA TYR A 176 7.26 -16.88 3.14
C TYR A 176 7.02 -18.13 4.00
N CYS A 177 7.86 -19.16 3.88
CA CYS A 177 7.79 -20.35 4.72
C CYS A 177 8.04 -20.02 6.19
N LEU A 178 9.00 -19.16 6.48
CA LEU A 178 9.25 -18.68 7.85
C LEU A 178 8.01 -17.94 8.40
N SER A 179 7.42 -17.05 7.61
CA SER A 179 6.18 -16.36 7.97
C SER A 179 5.04 -17.33 8.25
N PHE A 180 4.86 -18.35 7.42
CA PHE A 180 3.86 -19.40 7.58
C PHE A 180 4.07 -20.19 8.89
N ILE A 181 5.31 -20.62 9.17
CA ILE A 181 5.65 -21.38 10.39
C ILE A 181 5.42 -20.54 11.64
N LEU A 182 5.87 -19.26 11.63
CA LEU A 182 5.71 -18.36 12.77
C LEU A 182 4.24 -18.03 13.03
N THR A 183 3.44 -17.83 11.97
CA THR A 183 2.00 -17.57 12.09
C THR A 183 1.26 -18.78 12.69
N ARG A 184 1.72 -20.02 12.43
CA ARG A 184 1.13 -21.22 13.04
C ARG A 184 1.24 -21.20 14.57
N GLN A 185 2.31 -20.63 15.12
CA GLN A 185 2.53 -20.56 16.58
C GLN A 185 1.51 -19.68 17.31
N ILE A 186 0.79 -18.83 16.57
CA ILE A 186 -0.20 -17.90 17.12
C ILE A 186 -1.59 -18.54 17.21
N LEU A 187 -1.88 -19.54 16.39
CA LEU A 187 -3.20 -20.18 16.29
C LEU A 187 -3.79 -20.59 17.64
N PRO A 188 -3.07 -21.26 18.56
CA PRO A 188 -3.62 -21.67 19.85
C PRO A 188 -4.04 -20.48 20.72
N THR A 189 -3.28 -19.40 20.68
CA THR A 189 -3.51 -18.20 21.50
C THR A 189 -4.75 -17.42 21.05
N VAL A 190 -4.99 -17.36 19.74
CA VAL A 190 -6.10 -16.58 19.17
C VAL A 190 -7.39 -17.38 19.11
N SER A 191 -7.30 -18.69 18.83
CA SER A 191 -8.50 -19.56 18.77
C SER A 191 -9.24 -19.66 20.09
N SER A 192 -8.54 -19.51 21.22
CA SER A 192 -9.16 -19.51 22.56
C SER A 192 -9.94 -18.25 22.89
N GLN A 193 -9.76 -17.17 22.12
CA GLN A 193 -10.43 -15.87 22.34
C GLN A 193 -11.58 -15.61 21.36
N GLN A 194 -11.78 -16.48 20.38
CA GLN A 194 -12.87 -16.34 19.42
C GLN A 194 -14.17 -16.85 20.04
N SER A 195 -15.12 -15.95 20.25
CA SER A 195 -16.52 -16.30 20.56
C SER A 195 -17.15 -16.95 19.30
N PRO A 196 -18.02 -17.96 19.45
CA PRO A 196 -18.69 -18.58 18.31
C PRO A 196 -19.43 -17.52 17.49
N ALA A 197 -19.18 -17.50 16.20
CA ALA A 197 -19.80 -16.57 15.27
C ALA A 197 -21.32 -16.74 15.25
N THR A 198 -22.05 -15.68 15.56
CA THR A 198 -23.49 -15.60 15.34
C THR A 198 -23.79 -15.65 13.84
N THR A 199 -24.66 -16.55 13.46
CA THR A 199 -25.08 -16.94 12.09
C THR A 199 -25.85 -15.81 11.37
N HIS A 200 -25.14 -14.78 10.83
CA HIS A 200 -25.78 -13.70 10.07
C HIS A 200 -25.11 -13.35 8.72
N SER A 201 -24.56 -14.34 8.02
CA SER A 201 -23.60 -14.06 6.92
C SER A 201 -24.16 -13.60 5.57
N ALA A 202 -25.37 -13.98 5.17
CA ALA A 202 -25.95 -13.52 3.91
C ALA A 202 -26.57 -12.12 4.04
N LYS A 203 -27.15 -11.83 5.21
CA LYS A 203 -27.64 -10.48 5.58
C LYS A 203 -26.50 -9.47 5.74
N GLN A 204 -25.29 -9.91 6.11
CA GLN A 204 -24.13 -9.02 6.26
C GLN A 204 -23.58 -8.52 4.93
N LEU A 205 -23.57 -9.32 3.88
CA LEU A 205 -23.11 -8.87 2.56
C LEU A 205 -24.09 -7.87 1.92
N SER A 206 -25.39 -8.14 1.99
CA SER A 206 -26.41 -7.17 1.53
C SER A 206 -26.46 -5.91 2.39
N ALA A 207 -26.25 -6.05 3.71
CA ALA A 207 -26.09 -4.93 4.62
C ALA A 207 -24.82 -4.12 4.31
N ALA A 208 -23.69 -4.77 3.98
CA ALA A 208 -22.47 -4.08 3.62
C ALA A 208 -22.62 -3.25 2.32
N ILE A 209 -23.36 -3.75 1.34
CA ILE A 209 -23.65 -2.99 0.10
C ILE A 209 -24.61 -1.82 0.40
N SER A 210 -25.67 -2.04 1.21
CA SER A 210 -26.57 -0.98 1.69
C SER A 210 -25.82 0.05 2.54
N ASP A 211 -24.88 -0.41 3.38
CA ASP A 211 -24.01 0.42 4.20
C ASP A 211 -23.06 1.29 3.39
N LEU A 212 -22.57 0.80 2.23
CA LEU A 212 -21.77 1.59 1.29
C LEU A 212 -22.60 2.74 0.68
N GLY A 213 -23.85 2.49 0.31
CA GLY A 213 -24.75 3.54 -0.18
C GLY A 213 -25.00 4.64 0.87
N THR A 214 -25.21 4.23 2.13
CA THR A 214 -25.39 5.16 3.27
C THR A 214 -24.11 5.94 3.56
N ALA A 215 -22.95 5.28 3.49
CA ALA A 215 -21.67 5.95 3.67
C ALA A 215 -21.36 6.93 2.52
N PHE A 216 -21.71 6.57 1.29
CA PHE A 216 -21.56 7.46 0.14
C PHE A 216 -22.36 8.76 0.30
N ARG A 217 -23.64 8.63 0.70
CA ARG A 217 -24.49 9.80 0.97
C ARG A 217 -23.95 10.64 2.12
N TYR A 218 -23.53 10.00 3.21
CA TYR A 218 -22.91 10.67 4.36
C TYR A 218 -21.64 11.45 4.00
N VAL A 219 -20.78 10.89 3.15
CA VAL A 219 -19.57 11.58 2.68
C VAL A 219 -19.92 12.70 1.72
N TRP A 220 -20.90 12.48 0.83
CA TRP A 220 -21.33 13.47 -0.15
C TRP A 220 -21.87 14.75 0.49
N ASP A 221 -22.58 14.61 1.58
CA ASP A 221 -23.16 15.74 2.34
C ASP A 221 -22.13 16.51 3.19
N LYS A 222 -20.89 15.99 3.32
CA LYS A 222 -19.81 16.62 4.10
C LYS A 222 -18.64 17.04 3.23
N PRO A 223 -18.51 18.35 2.86
CA PRO A 223 -17.48 18.82 1.91
C PRO A 223 -16.05 18.42 2.29
N VAL A 224 -15.71 18.44 3.59
CA VAL A 224 -14.38 18.06 4.09
C VAL A 224 -14.08 16.59 3.82
N LEU A 225 -15.06 15.69 4.03
CA LEU A 225 -14.89 14.25 3.77
C LEU A 225 -14.84 13.96 2.28
N LEU A 226 -15.70 14.63 1.51
CA LEU A 226 -15.73 14.50 0.06
C LEU A 226 -14.40 14.96 -0.56
N GLY A 227 -13.87 16.12 -0.14
CA GLY A 227 -12.56 16.61 -0.58
C GLY A 227 -11.42 15.67 -0.22
N ALA A 228 -11.39 15.13 1.01
CA ALA A 228 -10.39 14.16 1.42
C ALA A 228 -10.49 12.85 0.59
N MET A 229 -11.69 12.38 0.28
CA MET A 229 -11.91 11.19 -0.55
C MET A 229 -11.45 11.40 -2.00
N TRP A 230 -11.80 12.55 -2.60
CA TRP A 230 -11.34 12.92 -3.94
C TRP A 230 -9.83 13.05 -4.00
N LEU A 231 -9.19 13.66 -3.00
CA LEU A 231 -7.74 13.75 -2.94
C LEU A 231 -7.09 12.37 -2.83
N ALA A 232 -7.65 11.48 -2.00
CA ALA A 232 -7.16 10.11 -1.91
C ALA A 232 -7.25 9.38 -3.25
N PHE A 233 -8.36 9.51 -3.98
CA PHE A 233 -8.51 8.93 -5.31
C PHE A 233 -7.53 9.54 -6.32
N LEU A 234 -7.38 10.87 -6.30
CA LEU A 234 -6.54 11.61 -7.23
C LEU A 234 -5.05 11.23 -7.12
N VAL A 235 -4.51 11.16 -5.90
CA VAL A 235 -3.10 10.76 -5.70
C VAL A 235 -2.86 9.29 -6.07
N ASN A 236 -3.85 8.41 -5.85
CA ASN A 236 -3.77 7.04 -6.30
C ASN A 236 -3.84 6.93 -7.83
N LEU A 237 -4.65 7.74 -8.49
CA LEU A 237 -4.82 7.72 -9.95
C LEU A 237 -3.60 8.30 -10.67
N LEU A 238 -3.05 9.42 -10.19
CA LEU A 238 -2.12 10.25 -10.96
C LEU A 238 -0.69 10.31 -10.42
N ALA A 239 -0.46 10.09 -9.11
CA ALA A 239 0.88 10.14 -8.55
C ALA A 239 1.47 8.75 -8.31
N PHE A 240 0.79 7.86 -7.59
CA PHE A 240 1.30 6.54 -7.23
C PHE A 240 1.69 5.62 -8.38
N PRO A 241 1.09 5.67 -9.59
CA PRO A 241 1.51 4.82 -10.70
C PRO A 241 3.00 4.86 -10.98
N PHE A 242 3.65 6.01 -10.86
CA PHE A 242 5.07 6.18 -11.16
C PHE A 242 5.98 5.48 -10.16
N TYR A 243 5.57 5.35 -8.91
CA TYR A 243 6.36 4.80 -7.82
C TYR A 243 6.06 3.34 -7.50
N LEU A 244 4.81 2.92 -7.67
CA LEU A 244 4.35 1.59 -7.27
C LEU A 244 4.19 0.60 -8.43
N GLY A 245 4.28 1.07 -9.69
CA GLY A 245 4.13 0.18 -10.84
C GLY A 245 5.15 0.46 -11.95
N LEU A 246 5.44 1.72 -12.25
CA LEU A 246 6.25 2.11 -13.40
C LEU A 246 7.72 2.40 -13.07
N LEU A 247 8.14 2.28 -11.82
CA LEU A 247 9.51 2.56 -11.40
C LEU A 247 10.57 1.70 -12.12
N PRO A 248 10.33 0.40 -12.43
CA PRO A 248 11.24 -0.38 -13.27
C PRO A 248 11.48 0.23 -14.66
N TYR A 249 10.41 0.78 -15.27
CA TYR A 249 10.51 1.46 -16.57
C TYR A 249 11.37 2.72 -16.46
N VAL A 250 11.15 3.53 -15.43
CA VAL A 250 11.94 4.75 -15.15
C VAL A 250 13.42 4.40 -14.95
N ALA A 251 13.72 3.38 -14.14
CA ALA A 251 15.08 2.95 -13.89
C ALA A 251 15.79 2.57 -15.18
N LYS A 252 15.14 1.78 -16.04
CA LYS A 252 15.73 1.28 -17.28
C LYS A 252 15.84 2.34 -18.38
N HIS A 253 14.75 3.04 -18.68
CA HIS A 253 14.65 3.89 -19.87
C HIS A 253 15.02 5.36 -19.63
N GLN A 254 14.81 5.88 -18.43
CA GLN A 254 15.13 7.28 -18.12
C GLN A 254 16.54 7.43 -17.57
N TYR A 255 16.96 6.47 -16.71
CA TYR A 255 18.29 6.53 -16.07
C TYR A 255 19.29 5.51 -16.60
N GLY A 256 18.90 4.57 -17.47
CA GLY A 256 19.77 3.52 -18.00
C GLY A 256 20.32 2.56 -16.94
N LEU A 257 19.59 2.39 -15.83
CA LEU A 257 20.02 1.60 -14.68
C LEU A 257 19.57 0.14 -14.79
N GLY A 258 20.30 -0.73 -14.12
CA GLY A 258 19.91 -2.10 -13.85
C GLY A 258 19.02 -2.24 -12.61
N GLN A 259 18.84 -3.48 -12.16
CA GLN A 259 18.00 -3.80 -11.02
C GLN A 259 18.49 -3.17 -9.70
N GLU A 260 19.80 -2.99 -9.52
CA GLU A 260 20.38 -2.31 -8.37
C GLU A 260 19.96 -0.83 -8.30
N GLY A 261 19.99 -0.16 -9.46
CA GLY A 261 19.53 1.22 -9.56
C GLY A 261 18.03 1.36 -9.29
N LEU A 262 17.21 0.44 -9.80
CA LEU A 262 15.79 0.37 -9.46
C LEU A 262 15.56 0.29 -7.94
N SER A 263 16.33 -0.54 -7.26
CA SER A 263 16.19 -0.69 -5.81
C SER A 263 16.60 0.56 -5.05
N THR A 264 17.62 1.26 -5.52
CA THR A 264 18.03 2.56 -4.96
C THR A 264 16.93 3.59 -5.12
N LEU A 265 16.28 3.66 -6.29
CA LEU A 265 15.15 4.56 -6.52
C LEU A 265 13.96 4.21 -5.63
N ALA A 266 13.59 2.92 -5.53
CA ALA A 266 12.51 2.46 -4.66
C ALA A 266 12.78 2.72 -3.18
N ALA A 267 14.02 2.47 -2.72
CA ALA A 267 14.45 2.74 -1.36
C ALA A 267 14.42 4.25 -1.04
N SER A 268 14.76 5.11 -2.00
CA SER A 268 14.73 6.57 -1.82
C SER A 268 13.31 7.09 -1.58
N PHE A 269 12.34 6.61 -2.36
CA PHE A 269 10.94 6.96 -2.13
C PHE A 269 10.43 6.45 -0.77
N ALA A 270 10.74 5.20 -0.42
CA ALA A 270 10.35 4.61 0.86
C ALA A 270 11.02 5.31 2.05
N PHE A 271 12.28 5.72 1.91
CA PHE A 271 13.02 6.49 2.92
C PHE A 271 12.40 7.86 3.17
N GLY A 272 12.01 8.57 2.11
CA GLY A 272 11.24 9.81 2.23
C GLY A 272 9.92 9.61 2.99
N GLY A 273 9.18 8.55 2.68
CA GLY A 273 7.96 8.17 3.38
C GLY A 273 8.17 7.90 4.86
N LEU A 274 9.27 7.24 5.22
CA LEU A 274 9.66 6.98 6.60
C LEU A 274 9.97 8.29 7.35
N ILE A 275 10.75 9.19 6.75
CA ILE A 275 11.03 10.52 7.33
C ILE A 275 9.72 11.27 7.60
N GLY A 276 8.79 11.28 6.65
CA GLY A 276 7.49 11.92 6.78
C GLY A 276 6.65 11.31 7.92
N SER A 277 6.63 9.99 8.03
CA SER A 277 5.92 9.28 9.11
C SER A 277 6.50 9.60 10.49
N VAL A 278 7.82 9.67 10.62
CA VAL A 278 8.52 10.05 11.87
C VAL A 278 8.26 11.52 12.23
N ALA A 279 8.30 12.41 11.25
CA ALA A 279 8.02 13.83 11.45
C ALA A 279 6.59 14.06 11.97
N LEU A 280 5.61 13.33 11.42
CA LEU A 280 4.21 13.36 11.88
C LEU A 280 4.03 12.77 13.29
N GLY A 281 4.82 11.76 13.65
CA GLY A 281 4.78 11.14 14.98
C GLY A 281 5.22 12.09 16.10
N SER A 282 5.98 13.15 15.78
CA SER A 282 6.41 14.16 16.76
C SER A 282 5.31 15.12 17.21
N ASN A 283 4.12 15.04 16.65
CA ASN A 283 2.92 15.86 16.94
C ASN A 283 3.13 17.39 16.89
N LYS A 284 4.15 17.86 16.15
CA LYS A 284 4.56 19.26 16.06
C LYS A 284 4.22 19.92 14.73
N LEU A 285 3.19 19.43 14.01
CA LEU A 285 2.77 20.14 12.79
C LEU A 285 2.15 21.48 13.16
N PRO A 286 2.74 22.60 12.75
CA PRO A 286 2.23 23.95 13.08
C PRO A 286 0.98 24.29 12.28
N ILE A 287 0.57 23.44 11.33
CA ILE A 287 -0.56 23.65 10.42
C ILE A 287 -1.64 22.57 10.61
N GLY A 288 -2.90 22.93 10.40
CA GLY A 288 -4.02 21.99 10.51
C GLY A 288 -3.90 20.82 9.53
N ALA A 289 -4.39 19.64 9.92
CA ALA A 289 -4.27 18.41 9.13
C ALA A 289 -4.84 18.55 7.68
N ALA A 290 -5.94 19.28 7.51
CA ALA A 290 -6.53 19.52 6.19
C ALA A 290 -5.63 20.37 5.28
N ARG A 291 -4.95 21.40 5.84
CA ARG A 291 -3.97 22.19 5.10
C ARG A 291 -2.72 21.39 4.78
N ALA A 292 -2.24 20.58 5.73
CA ALA A 292 -1.06 19.76 5.54
C ALA A 292 -1.25 18.78 4.38
N MET A 293 -2.40 18.07 4.32
CA MET A 293 -2.66 17.13 3.24
C MET A 293 -2.71 17.79 1.86
N LEU A 294 -3.31 18.99 1.74
CA LEU A 294 -3.41 19.72 0.46
C LEU A 294 -2.06 20.26 0.01
N LEU A 295 -1.31 20.92 0.90
CA LEU A 295 0.02 21.47 0.60
C LEU A 295 1.01 20.35 0.23
N ALA A 296 0.95 19.23 0.95
CA ALA A 296 1.77 18.08 0.64
C ALA A 296 1.41 17.44 -0.71
N ALA A 297 0.13 17.39 -1.07
CA ALA A 297 -0.29 16.92 -2.39
C ALA A 297 0.16 17.84 -3.52
N LEU A 298 0.03 19.16 -3.34
CA LEU A 298 0.54 20.15 -4.31
C LEU A 298 2.05 20.02 -4.50
N LEU A 299 2.81 19.92 -3.40
CA LEU A 299 4.25 19.70 -3.46
C LEU A 299 4.58 18.38 -4.17
N TRP A 300 3.84 17.32 -3.89
CA TRP A 300 4.04 16.03 -4.53
C TRP A 300 3.85 16.10 -6.04
N PHE A 301 2.73 16.62 -6.53
CA PHE A 301 2.49 16.79 -7.97
C PHE A 301 3.48 17.75 -8.65
N LEU A 302 3.93 18.80 -7.93
CA LEU A 302 4.97 19.69 -8.45
C LEU A 302 6.31 18.96 -8.64
N ILE A 303 6.68 18.12 -7.67
CA ILE A 303 7.88 17.29 -7.76
C ILE A 303 7.76 16.28 -8.88
N ASP A 304 6.58 15.68 -9.08
CA ASP A 304 6.33 14.75 -10.17
C ASP A 304 6.47 15.44 -11.54
N CYS A 305 6.05 16.70 -11.69
CA CYS A 305 6.29 17.49 -12.91
C CYS A 305 7.79 17.65 -13.20
N ILE A 306 8.61 17.91 -12.17
CA ILE A 306 10.07 18.04 -12.32
C ILE A 306 10.69 16.68 -12.61
N PHE A 307 10.25 15.63 -11.91
CA PHE A 307 10.72 14.26 -12.07
C PHE A 307 10.48 13.71 -13.48
N ALA A 308 9.39 14.11 -14.13
CA ALA A 308 9.06 13.67 -15.48
C ALA A 308 10.19 13.94 -16.50
N PHE A 309 10.88 15.08 -16.38
CA PHE A 309 11.95 15.49 -17.30
C PHE A 309 13.36 15.26 -16.75
N ASN A 310 13.49 14.80 -15.51
CA ASN A 310 14.78 14.64 -14.88
C ASN A 310 15.53 13.40 -15.41
N ARG A 311 16.77 13.59 -15.84
CA ARG A 311 17.67 12.51 -16.31
C ARG A 311 18.89 12.34 -15.41
N GLU A 312 19.07 13.20 -14.44
CA GLU A 312 20.15 13.14 -13.47
C GLU A 312 19.79 12.22 -12.31
N LEU A 313 20.55 11.15 -12.10
CA LEU A 313 20.25 10.14 -11.08
C LEU A 313 20.21 10.74 -9.66
N LEU A 314 21.20 11.57 -9.32
CA LEU A 314 21.29 12.13 -7.97
C LEU A 314 20.09 13.04 -7.67
N LEU A 315 19.68 13.86 -8.64
CA LEU A 315 18.47 14.67 -8.53
C LEU A 315 17.22 13.78 -8.48
N GLY A 316 17.18 12.68 -9.26
CA GLY A 316 16.10 11.69 -9.22
C GLY A 316 15.91 11.06 -7.83
N ILE A 317 17.01 10.68 -7.17
CA ILE A 317 17.00 10.17 -5.79
C ILE A 317 16.45 11.22 -4.82
N ALA A 318 16.89 12.47 -4.95
CA ALA A 318 16.40 13.57 -4.11
C ALA A 318 14.90 13.82 -4.33
N LEU A 319 14.44 13.89 -5.59
CA LEU A 319 13.04 14.09 -5.94
C LEU A 319 12.17 12.95 -5.44
N LEU A 320 12.60 11.68 -5.59
CA LEU A 320 11.89 10.53 -5.05
C LEU A 320 11.79 10.55 -3.51
N THR A 321 12.85 10.97 -2.84
CA THR A 321 12.85 11.13 -1.37
C THR A 321 11.84 12.20 -0.95
N ILE A 322 11.80 13.34 -1.64
CA ILE A 322 10.85 14.41 -1.35
C ILE A 322 9.42 14.00 -1.72
N ALA A 323 9.21 13.26 -2.80
CA ALA A 323 7.92 12.70 -3.17
C ALA A 323 7.41 11.72 -2.11
N GLY A 324 8.27 10.82 -1.62
CA GLY A 324 7.95 9.91 -0.51
C GLY A 324 7.58 10.65 0.79
N LEU A 325 8.34 11.67 1.14
CA LEU A 325 8.04 12.57 2.27
C LEU A 325 6.66 13.21 2.07
N SER A 326 6.42 13.80 0.91
CA SER A 326 5.15 14.46 0.56
C SER A 326 3.98 13.49 0.60
N SER A 327 4.15 12.24 0.13
CA SER A 327 3.12 11.20 0.19
C SER A 327 2.69 10.90 1.63
N SER A 328 3.64 10.79 2.54
CA SER A 328 3.39 10.55 3.97
C SER A 328 2.69 11.74 4.62
N LEU A 329 3.17 12.97 4.33
CA LEU A 329 2.58 14.23 4.80
C LEU A 329 1.20 14.52 4.19
N CYS A 330 0.85 13.89 3.07
CA CYS A 330 -0.49 13.94 2.47
C CYS A 330 -1.43 12.90 3.11
N LEU A 331 -1.06 11.62 3.04
CA LEU A 331 -1.98 10.51 3.35
C LEU A 331 -2.26 10.32 4.84
N THR A 332 -1.31 10.63 5.71
CA THR A 332 -1.51 10.46 7.17
C THR A 332 -2.45 11.54 7.73
N PRO A 333 -2.27 12.85 7.43
CA PRO A 333 -3.26 13.85 7.81
C PRO A 333 -4.61 13.65 7.13
N LEU A 334 -4.65 13.18 5.88
CA LEU A 334 -5.89 12.83 5.18
C LEU A 334 -6.69 11.78 5.96
N ALA A 335 -6.04 10.71 6.42
CA ALA A 335 -6.68 9.70 7.25
C ALA A 335 -7.20 10.30 8.58
N ALA A 336 -6.42 11.20 9.20
CA ALA A 336 -6.82 11.87 10.43
C ALA A 336 -8.03 12.80 10.22
N VAL A 337 -8.07 13.56 9.11
CA VAL A 337 -9.22 14.40 8.73
C VAL A 337 -10.46 13.56 8.54
N MET A 338 -10.37 12.44 7.83
CA MET A 338 -11.51 11.53 7.62
C MET A 338 -12.01 10.94 8.93
N LEU A 339 -11.12 10.48 9.81
CA LEU A 339 -11.53 9.90 11.12
C LEU A 339 -12.14 10.92 12.06
N ARG A 340 -11.58 12.15 12.10
CA ARG A 340 -12.11 13.22 12.98
C ARG A 340 -13.40 13.83 12.45
N GLY A 341 -13.54 13.97 11.12
CA GLY A 341 -14.73 14.49 10.47
C GLY A 341 -15.90 13.51 10.45
N THR A 342 -15.70 12.27 10.89
CA THR A 342 -16.71 11.21 10.84
C THR A 342 -17.17 10.83 12.24
N GLU A 343 -18.48 10.80 12.43
CA GLU A 343 -19.13 10.31 13.65
C GLU A 343 -18.74 8.86 13.93
N ILE A 344 -18.63 8.48 15.20
CA ILE A 344 -18.13 7.16 15.63
C ILE A 344 -18.89 6.02 14.93
N ALA A 345 -20.21 6.14 14.79
CA ALA A 345 -21.08 5.15 14.15
C ALA A 345 -20.78 4.93 12.64
N TYR A 346 -20.21 5.92 11.95
CA TYR A 346 -19.93 5.86 10.52
C TYR A 346 -18.44 5.64 10.18
N ARG A 347 -17.54 5.69 11.17
CA ARG A 347 -16.08 5.60 10.93
C ARG A 347 -15.66 4.37 10.14
N GLY A 348 -16.17 3.19 10.50
CA GLY A 348 -15.85 1.95 9.80
C GLY A 348 -16.29 1.99 8.34
N ARG A 349 -17.49 2.49 8.06
CA ARG A 349 -18.05 2.60 6.71
C ARG A 349 -17.28 3.59 5.85
N VAL A 350 -16.93 4.76 6.39
CA VAL A 350 -16.15 5.80 5.69
C VAL A 350 -14.73 5.32 5.42
N MET A 351 -14.10 4.62 6.37
CA MET A 351 -12.78 4.02 6.15
C MET A 351 -12.82 2.88 5.13
N GLY A 352 -13.89 2.08 5.11
CA GLY A 352 -14.12 1.08 4.07
C GLY A 352 -14.27 1.72 2.68
N MET A 353 -15.00 2.85 2.58
CA MET A 353 -15.14 3.59 1.34
C MET A 353 -13.82 4.21 0.86
N ARG A 354 -12.94 4.63 1.77
CA ARG A 354 -11.58 5.08 1.43
C ARG A 354 -10.77 3.99 0.72
N MET A 355 -11.00 2.71 1.02
CA MET A 355 -10.35 1.61 0.30
C MET A 355 -10.74 1.59 -1.18
N LEU A 356 -11.92 2.10 -1.56
CA LEU A 356 -12.29 2.25 -2.96
C LEU A 356 -11.47 3.34 -3.65
N ALA A 357 -10.99 4.36 -2.95
CA ALA A 357 -10.11 5.38 -3.52
C ALA A 357 -8.76 4.80 -3.98
N ILE A 358 -8.32 3.65 -3.42
CA ILE A 358 -7.12 2.94 -3.87
C ILE A 358 -7.28 2.42 -5.31
N TRP A 359 -8.50 2.23 -5.80
CA TRP A 359 -8.77 1.84 -7.19
C TRP A 359 -8.30 2.86 -8.22
N GLY A 360 -8.06 4.09 -7.82
CA GLY A 360 -7.35 5.05 -8.66
C GLY A 360 -6.02 4.50 -9.19
N LEU A 361 -5.27 3.75 -8.36
CA LEU A 361 -3.96 3.24 -8.73
C LEU A 361 -3.98 2.19 -9.86
N PRO A 362 -4.75 1.09 -9.80
CA PRO A 362 -4.85 0.19 -10.94
C PRO A 362 -5.41 0.87 -12.19
N ILE A 363 -6.39 1.77 -12.06
CA ILE A 363 -6.91 2.53 -13.20
C ILE A 363 -5.80 3.42 -13.79
N GLY A 364 -5.07 4.16 -12.95
CA GLY A 364 -3.96 5.00 -13.37
C GLY A 364 -2.86 4.21 -14.09
N LEU A 365 -2.50 3.04 -13.57
CA LEU A 365 -1.51 2.14 -14.20
C LEU A 365 -1.99 1.62 -15.56
N LEU A 366 -3.21 1.09 -15.62
CA LEU A 366 -3.77 0.52 -16.85
C LEU A 366 -3.92 1.57 -17.97
N LEU A 367 -4.17 2.83 -17.61
CA LEU A 367 -4.18 3.94 -18.56
C LEU A 367 -2.76 4.39 -18.93
N ALA A 368 -1.84 4.48 -17.94
CA ALA A 368 -0.50 4.97 -18.16
C ALA A 368 0.32 4.07 -19.10
N GLY A 369 0.20 2.74 -19.00
CA GLY A 369 0.96 1.79 -19.81
C GLY A 369 0.85 2.08 -21.33
N PRO A 370 -0.34 1.92 -21.93
CA PRO A 370 -0.55 2.20 -23.36
C PRO A 370 -0.23 3.65 -23.76
N LEU A 371 -0.54 4.61 -22.89
CA LEU A 371 -0.25 6.01 -23.16
C LEU A 371 1.27 6.29 -23.23
N ILE A 372 2.06 5.65 -22.36
CA ILE A 372 3.52 5.76 -22.38
C ILE A 372 4.10 5.09 -23.63
N GLU A 373 3.55 3.97 -24.10
CA GLU A 373 3.97 3.34 -25.36
C GLU A 373 3.79 4.26 -26.56
N HIS A 374 2.72 5.09 -26.55
CA HIS A 374 2.40 5.99 -27.66
C HIS A 374 3.10 7.34 -27.58
N TRP A 375 3.14 7.96 -26.41
CA TRP A 375 3.58 9.36 -26.22
C TRP A 375 4.86 9.51 -25.40
N GLY A 376 5.41 8.39 -24.91
CA GLY A 376 6.58 8.38 -24.04
C GLY A 376 6.29 8.72 -22.59
N PHE A 377 7.22 8.37 -21.72
CA PHE A 377 7.08 8.53 -20.26
C PHE A 377 7.03 10.01 -19.87
N GLU A 378 7.90 10.86 -20.43
CA GLU A 378 8.01 12.27 -20.06
C GLU A 378 6.68 13.01 -20.24
N ALA A 379 6.01 12.81 -21.39
CA ALA A 379 4.74 13.45 -21.70
C ALA A 379 3.63 12.97 -20.73
N ILE A 380 3.52 11.67 -20.50
CA ILE A 380 2.46 11.12 -19.67
C ILE A 380 2.67 11.44 -18.19
N ALA A 381 3.91 11.35 -17.70
CA ALA A 381 4.24 11.73 -16.34
C ALA A 381 3.93 13.21 -16.08
N PHE A 382 4.27 14.08 -17.03
CA PHE A 382 3.94 15.51 -16.94
C PHE A 382 2.43 15.76 -16.99
N ILE A 383 1.71 15.12 -17.92
CA ILE A 383 0.25 15.27 -18.05
C ILE A 383 -0.46 14.81 -16.77
N TYR A 384 -0.10 13.65 -16.22
CA TYR A 384 -0.67 13.14 -14.98
C TYR A 384 -0.43 14.11 -13.82
N SER A 385 0.80 14.58 -13.69
CA SER A 385 1.20 15.49 -12.63
C SER A 385 0.56 16.86 -12.77
N ALA A 386 0.47 17.40 -13.99
CA ALA A 386 -0.17 18.70 -14.28
C ALA A 386 -1.69 18.63 -14.01
N ILE A 387 -2.36 17.57 -14.43
CA ILE A 387 -3.78 17.34 -14.12
C ILE A 387 -3.96 17.22 -12.60
N GLY A 388 -3.11 16.44 -11.91
CA GLY A 388 -3.14 16.29 -10.46
C GLY A 388 -2.97 17.62 -9.73
N LEU A 389 -2.00 18.43 -10.18
CA LEU A 389 -1.74 19.76 -9.65
C LEU A 389 -2.94 20.69 -9.87
N ALA A 390 -3.46 20.75 -11.09
CA ALA A 390 -4.60 21.61 -11.45
C ALA A 390 -5.86 21.24 -10.67
N LEU A 391 -6.18 19.93 -10.57
CA LEU A 391 -7.33 19.47 -9.82
C LEU A 391 -7.17 19.69 -8.30
N THR A 392 -5.96 19.54 -7.76
CA THR A 392 -5.70 19.85 -6.34
C THR A 392 -5.82 21.34 -6.07
N LEU A 393 -5.36 22.21 -6.98
CA LEU A 393 -5.56 23.66 -6.88
C LEU A 393 -7.04 24.03 -6.97
N ALA A 394 -7.79 23.41 -7.90
CA ALA A 394 -9.23 23.59 -8.00
C ALA A 394 -9.95 23.16 -6.70
N MET A 395 -9.54 22.07 -6.07
CA MET A 395 -10.04 21.64 -4.78
C MET A 395 -9.74 22.65 -3.67
N CYS A 396 -8.53 23.19 -3.65
CA CYS A 396 -8.15 24.24 -2.69
C CYS A 396 -9.02 25.49 -2.85
N ALA A 397 -9.36 25.88 -4.08
CA ALA A 397 -10.21 27.02 -4.38
C ALA A 397 -11.69 26.75 -4.02
N TYR A 398 -12.22 25.60 -4.44
CA TYR A 398 -13.63 25.25 -4.29
C TYR A 398 -14.02 25.03 -2.81
N TRP A 399 -13.22 24.25 -2.08
CA TRP A 399 -13.47 23.98 -0.65
C TRP A 399 -12.64 24.88 0.28
N ARG A 400 -12.29 26.09 -0.17
CA ARG A 400 -11.46 27.02 0.61
C ARG A 400 -12.03 27.30 2.01
N LYS A 401 -13.36 27.46 2.11
CA LYS A 401 -14.03 27.75 3.39
C LYS A 401 -13.99 26.56 4.35
N ASP A 402 -14.11 25.34 3.82
CA ASP A 402 -14.24 24.12 4.61
C ASP A 402 -12.89 23.49 4.97
N LEU A 403 -11.96 23.43 4.03
CA LEU A 403 -10.67 22.78 4.20
C LEU A 403 -9.57 23.71 4.72
N TRP A 404 -9.70 25.03 4.47
CA TRP A 404 -8.67 26.01 4.84
C TRP A 404 -8.98 26.76 6.14
N SER A 405 -10.23 26.75 6.64
CA SER A 405 -10.59 27.41 7.91
C SER A 405 -10.01 26.64 9.11
N SER A 406 -9.51 27.40 10.08
CA SER A 406 -8.97 26.84 11.36
C SER A 406 -10.06 26.15 12.19
N GLN A 407 -11.34 26.40 11.92
CA GLN A 407 -12.49 25.84 12.65
C GLN A 407 -12.82 24.40 12.29
N ALA A 408 -12.34 23.85 11.17
CA ALA A 408 -12.60 22.46 10.77
C ALA A 408 -12.08 21.40 11.76
N LEU A 409 -11.35 21.81 12.81
CA LEU A 409 -10.75 20.91 13.81
C LEU A 409 -10.90 21.36 15.26
N SER A 410 -11.62 22.46 15.54
CA SER A 410 -11.79 22.98 16.91
C SER A 410 -13.05 22.46 17.62
N ASN A 411 -13.81 21.55 17.05
CA ASN A 411 -14.83 20.84 17.81
C ASN A 411 -14.15 19.89 18.81
N ARG A 412 -13.63 20.45 19.90
CA ARG A 412 -13.51 19.73 21.18
C ARG A 412 -14.94 19.39 21.58
N PRO A 413 -15.27 18.12 21.82
CA PRO A 413 -16.44 17.82 22.61
C PRO A 413 -16.22 18.44 23.99
N ALA A 414 -17.17 19.23 24.44
CA ALA A 414 -17.27 19.70 25.82
C ALA A 414 -17.35 18.53 26.78
#